data_76ed9345899f78d3545461ee2e1e66f9
#
_entry.id   76ed9345899f78d3545461ee2e1e66f9
#
_cell.length_a   1.000
_cell.length_b   1.000
_cell.length_c   1.000
_cell.angle_alpha   90.00
_cell.angle_beta   90.00
_cell.angle_gamma   90.00
#
_symmetry.space_group_name_H-M   'P 1'
#
loop_
_entity.id
_entity.type
_entity.pdbx_description
1 polymer ?
#
loop_
_entity_poly.entity_id
_entity_poly.type
_entity_poly.pdbx_seq_one_letter_code
_entity_poly.pdbx_strand_id
1 'polypeptide(L)'
;MSMALHSDAGFSKEDEIIGTLGIYTTNFNNGRLHAGTDRHASRDLSDILLTQLQRDIRSTFNVDWTRRSLWNRNYSETRLPAVPSTIVELLSHQNFADMRLGHDPNFKFTVGRALYKAILQYICSQHGRDYVVQPLPVSHFAIRFGQKKNTLELSWQGEEDPLEPTAKPREYIVYTRIGRGGFDNGVRVSSPSHTVKIEPGIVYSFKVTAVNRGGESFPSEILAAYKAKREKGQILIVNGFDRISGPAVIDTPDAAGFDLSQDPGVPYLYDISLCGAQQNFSRKEAGRRLGESSDEYEGMKIIGNTFDYPFVHGKAIQAAGNYSFVSCSDEAVEKGILSLEDYPIVDYILGLEKEDNSSNPARNTYYKTFSSPMQRILTSYCQSGGHLLVSGAYVGTDMDSSQGNKEFIQNILKYRHGNSLKTDGDKIAVRGLGHTFTLPRLPNEQSYPVTSPDCILPMSPAFPVMTYAIGNTPAAVAYQGSDYRTFVMGFPFESIREETSRNVIMASILRFLTTDYTD
;
A
#
# COMPACT_ATOMS: atom_id res chain seq x y z
N MET A 1 -0.49 -23.30 -23.19
CA MET A 1 0.11 -22.07 -23.69
C MET A 1 1.37 -21.72 -22.91
N SER A 2 2.29 -20.97 -23.53
CA SER A 2 3.51 -20.46 -22.88
C SER A 2 3.61 -18.95 -23.15
N MET A 3 4.05 -18.18 -22.17
CA MET A 3 4.28 -16.75 -22.29
C MET A 3 5.58 -16.40 -21.58
N ALA A 4 6.47 -15.69 -22.27
CA ALA A 4 7.61 -15.02 -21.67
C ALA A 4 7.26 -13.54 -21.50
N LEU A 5 7.47 -12.99 -20.33
CA LEU A 5 7.28 -11.56 -20.04
C LEU A 5 8.66 -10.92 -19.92
N HIS A 6 8.92 -9.99 -20.81
CA HIS A 6 10.18 -9.27 -20.92
C HIS A 6 9.99 -7.76 -20.79
N SER A 7 11.08 -7.04 -20.64
CA SER A 7 11.19 -5.60 -20.89
C SER A 7 12.10 -5.37 -22.09
N ASP A 8 11.71 -4.46 -22.95
CA ASP A 8 12.44 -4.09 -24.18
C ASP A 8 13.55 -3.08 -23.87
N ALA A 9 14.53 -3.00 -24.76
CA ALA A 9 15.58 -1.97 -24.83
C ALA A 9 15.29 -0.93 -25.92
N GLY A 10 14.00 -0.69 -26.23
CA GLY A 10 13.58 0.26 -27.26
C GLY A 10 13.74 1.71 -26.82
N PHE A 11 14.12 2.57 -27.76
CA PHE A 11 14.31 4.00 -27.54
C PHE A 11 13.23 4.83 -28.21
N SER A 12 12.78 5.87 -27.52
CA SER A 12 12.05 7.00 -28.07
C SER A 12 12.49 8.26 -27.33
N LYS A 13 11.78 9.37 -27.51
CA LYS A 13 11.92 10.50 -26.58
C LYS A 13 11.50 10.07 -25.20
N GLU A 14 12.18 10.53 -24.14
CA GLU A 14 11.92 10.08 -22.76
C GLU A 14 10.48 10.31 -22.30
N ASP A 15 9.81 11.30 -22.85
CA ASP A 15 8.44 11.68 -22.50
C ASP A 15 7.36 10.94 -23.31
N GLU A 16 7.76 10.14 -24.30
CA GLU A 16 6.85 9.35 -25.13
C GLU A 16 6.84 7.89 -24.71
N ILE A 17 5.65 7.37 -24.40
CA ILE A 17 5.45 5.96 -24.08
C ILE A 17 5.76 5.09 -25.28
N ILE A 18 6.66 4.11 -25.11
CA ILE A 18 6.93 3.08 -26.10
C ILE A 18 5.85 2.02 -26.11
N GLY A 19 5.44 1.53 -24.93
CA GLY A 19 4.37 0.57 -24.76
C GLY A 19 4.74 -0.87 -25.11
N THR A 20 3.73 -1.72 -25.36
CA THR A 20 3.85 -3.17 -25.41
C THR A 20 3.99 -3.74 -26.82
N LEU A 21 4.93 -4.67 -27.01
CA LEU A 21 5.17 -5.43 -28.23
C LEU A 21 4.92 -6.92 -28.00
N GLY A 22 4.31 -7.61 -28.95
CA GLY A 22 4.15 -9.06 -28.92
C GLY A 22 4.99 -9.75 -29.99
N ILE A 23 5.65 -10.85 -29.64
CA ILE A 23 6.46 -11.64 -30.55
C ILE A 23 5.94 -13.09 -30.57
N TYR A 24 5.77 -13.62 -31.77
CA TYR A 24 5.33 -15.00 -32.00
C TYR A 24 6.06 -15.59 -33.19
N THR A 25 5.94 -16.91 -33.42
CA THR A 25 6.57 -17.61 -34.57
C THR A 25 5.56 -18.50 -35.27
N THR A 26 5.33 -18.26 -36.57
CA THR A 26 4.57 -19.18 -37.43
C THR A 26 5.46 -19.99 -38.37
N ASN A 27 6.63 -19.48 -38.77
CA ASN A 27 7.49 -20.08 -39.78
C ASN A 27 8.50 -21.09 -39.21
N PHE A 28 7.99 -22.04 -38.41
CA PHE A 28 8.80 -23.12 -37.87
C PHE A 28 8.01 -24.43 -37.89
N ASN A 29 8.67 -25.57 -38.17
CA ASN A 29 8.08 -26.91 -38.24
C ASN A 29 6.82 -26.94 -39.12
N ASN A 30 6.93 -26.44 -40.37
CA ASN A 30 5.85 -26.38 -41.37
C ASN A 30 4.58 -25.69 -40.85
N GLY A 31 4.72 -24.67 -39.99
CA GLY A 31 3.60 -23.90 -39.40
C GLY A 31 2.80 -24.66 -38.34
N ARG A 32 3.33 -25.79 -37.82
CA ARG A 32 2.64 -26.62 -36.84
C ARG A 32 3.34 -26.64 -35.49
N LEU A 33 2.56 -26.67 -34.43
CA LEU A 33 2.98 -27.05 -33.08
C LEU A 33 3.14 -28.56 -32.96
N HIS A 34 3.76 -29.02 -31.87
CA HIS A 34 4.03 -30.46 -31.70
C HIS A 34 2.76 -31.34 -31.76
N ALA A 35 1.63 -30.87 -31.25
CA ALA A 35 0.34 -31.55 -31.30
C ALA A 35 -0.41 -31.38 -32.64
N GLY A 36 0.24 -30.85 -33.68
CA GLY A 36 -0.36 -30.64 -35.00
C GLY A 36 -1.21 -29.34 -35.11
N THR A 37 -1.41 -28.61 -34.04
CA THR A 37 -2.14 -27.31 -34.03
C THR A 37 -1.41 -26.28 -34.88
N ASP A 38 -2.15 -25.45 -35.62
CA ASP A 38 -1.61 -24.35 -36.40
C ASP A 38 -0.91 -23.31 -35.50
N ARG A 39 0.28 -22.86 -35.86
CA ARG A 39 1.04 -21.87 -35.13
C ARG A 39 0.40 -20.48 -35.12
N HIS A 40 -0.59 -20.20 -35.96
CA HIS A 40 -1.37 -18.97 -35.88
C HIS A 40 -2.11 -18.84 -34.53
N ALA A 41 -2.35 -19.93 -33.81
CA ALA A 41 -2.82 -19.90 -32.42
C ALA A 41 -1.89 -19.11 -31.47
N SER A 42 -0.57 -19.04 -31.78
CA SER A 42 0.39 -18.20 -31.05
C SER A 42 0.20 -16.71 -31.36
N ARG A 43 -0.12 -16.38 -32.64
CA ARG A 43 -0.45 -15.01 -33.03
C ARG A 43 -1.72 -14.53 -32.35
N ASP A 44 -2.76 -15.36 -32.33
CA ASP A 44 -4.04 -15.01 -31.69
C ASP A 44 -3.89 -14.81 -30.18
N LEU A 45 -3.09 -15.64 -29.51
CA LEU A 45 -2.71 -15.46 -28.12
C LEU A 45 -2.02 -14.09 -27.90
N SER A 46 -1.02 -13.77 -28.75
CA SER A 46 -0.28 -12.50 -28.66
C SER A 46 -1.20 -11.29 -28.87
N ASP A 47 -2.12 -11.36 -29.84
CA ASP A 47 -3.07 -10.29 -30.15
C ASP A 47 -4.03 -10.00 -29.00
N ILE A 48 -4.60 -11.02 -28.40
CA ILE A 48 -5.49 -10.89 -27.23
C ILE A 48 -4.76 -10.27 -26.05
N LEU A 49 -3.52 -10.72 -25.75
CA LEU A 49 -2.70 -10.19 -24.65
C LEU A 49 -2.42 -8.69 -24.84
N LEU A 50 -1.95 -8.28 -26.02
CA LEU A 50 -1.63 -6.88 -26.27
C LEU A 50 -2.87 -5.98 -26.23
N THR A 51 -3.97 -6.46 -26.78
CA THR A 51 -5.23 -5.71 -26.82
C THR A 51 -5.79 -5.49 -25.41
N GLN A 52 -5.74 -6.53 -24.56
CA GLN A 52 -6.21 -6.41 -23.19
C GLN A 52 -5.30 -5.50 -22.35
N LEU A 53 -3.97 -5.63 -22.49
CA LEU A 53 -3.00 -4.77 -21.81
C LEU A 53 -3.25 -3.28 -22.16
N GLN A 54 -3.34 -2.95 -23.46
CA GLN A 54 -3.58 -1.59 -23.88
C GLN A 54 -4.89 -1.03 -23.31
N ARG A 55 -5.98 -1.80 -23.41
CA ARG A 55 -7.30 -1.40 -22.90
C ARG A 55 -7.26 -1.08 -21.42
N ASP A 56 -6.74 -1.99 -20.60
CA ASP A 56 -6.78 -1.85 -19.15
C ASP A 56 -5.82 -0.76 -18.66
N ILE A 57 -4.61 -0.69 -19.22
CA ILE A 57 -3.63 0.35 -18.85
C ILE A 57 -4.17 1.75 -19.21
N ARG A 58 -4.71 1.94 -20.42
CA ARG A 58 -5.30 3.23 -20.82
C ARG A 58 -6.45 3.64 -19.90
N SER A 59 -7.34 2.70 -19.60
CA SER A 59 -8.51 2.99 -18.76
C SER A 59 -8.15 3.28 -17.31
N THR A 60 -7.14 2.59 -16.75
CA THR A 60 -6.76 2.74 -15.34
C THR A 60 -5.89 3.97 -15.10
N PHE A 61 -4.95 4.26 -16.02
CA PHE A 61 -3.93 5.30 -15.81
C PHE A 61 -4.19 6.57 -16.63
N ASN A 62 -5.19 6.56 -17.50
CA ASN A 62 -5.49 7.68 -18.41
C ASN A 62 -4.27 8.14 -19.21
N VAL A 63 -3.48 7.18 -19.71
CA VAL A 63 -2.28 7.40 -20.54
C VAL A 63 -2.50 6.84 -21.93
N ASP A 64 -1.80 7.39 -22.92
CA ASP A 64 -1.83 6.84 -24.28
C ASP A 64 -0.86 5.67 -24.44
N TRP A 65 -1.17 4.56 -23.76
CA TRP A 65 -0.36 3.34 -23.82
C TRP A 65 -0.37 2.75 -25.21
N THR A 66 0.80 2.61 -25.81
CA THR A 66 0.94 2.16 -27.20
C THR A 66 0.87 0.64 -27.29
N ARG A 67 -0.04 0.15 -28.11
CA ARG A 67 -0.02 -1.22 -28.61
C ARG A 67 0.85 -1.26 -29.85
N ARG A 68 2.06 -1.78 -29.74
CA ARG A 68 3.01 -1.92 -30.83
C ARG A 68 2.61 -3.07 -31.78
N SER A 69 3.41 -3.32 -32.76
CA SER A 69 3.18 -4.37 -33.76
C SER A 69 3.29 -5.77 -33.17
N LEU A 70 2.63 -6.73 -33.83
CA LEU A 70 2.87 -8.15 -33.64
C LEU A 70 4.03 -8.60 -34.55
N TRP A 71 5.12 -9.07 -33.96
CA TRP A 71 6.30 -9.51 -34.69
C TRP A 71 6.34 -11.02 -34.86
N ASN A 72 6.31 -11.46 -36.13
CA ASN A 72 6.58 -12.85 -36.47
C ASN A 72 8.10 -13.06 -36.55
N ARG A 73 8.70 -13.52 -35.45
CA ARG A 73 10.16 -13.70 -35.31
C ARG A 73 10.49 -15.04 -34.68
N ASN A 74 11.59 -15.63 -35.12
CA ASN A 74 12.03 -16.96 -34.72
C ASN A 74 12.94 -16.89 -33.49
N TYR A 75 12.35 -16.69 -32.30
CA TYR A 75 13.04 -16.79 -31.01
C TYR A 75 12.82 -18.18 -30.38
N SER A 76 13.72 -18.61 -29.49
CA SER A 76 13.62 -19.90 -28.82
C SER A 76 12.33 -20.02 -28.02
N GLU A 77 11.94 -18.99 -27.29
CA GLU A 77 10.72 -18.94 -26.46
C GLU A 77 9.43 -19.03 -27.27
N THR A 78 9.47 -18.66 -28.56
CA THR A 78 8.29 -18.71 -29.43
C THR A 78 8.26 -19.94 -30.35
N ARG A 79 9.41 -20.60 -30.63
CA ARG A 79 9.47 -21.74 -31.52
C ARG A 79 9.53 -23.11 -30.83
N LEU A 80 10.25 -23.20 -29.66
CA LEU A 80 10.48 -24.47 -28.98
C LEU A 80 9.28 -24.98 -28.18
N PRO A 81 8.42 -24.15 -27.55
CA PRO A 81 7.27 -24.68 -26.84
C PRO A 81 6.36 -25.52 -27.72
N ALA A 82 5.88 -26.65 -27.19
CA ALA A 82 4.94 -27.53 -27.85
C ALA A 82 3.50 -26.97 -27.96
N VAL A 83 3.24 -25.86 -27.32
CA VAL A 83 1.95 -25.19 -27.17
C VAL A 83 1.99 -23.78 -27.76
N PRO A 84 0.84 -23.11 -28.01
CA PRO A 84 0.81 -21.70 -28.40
C PRO A 84 1.66 -20.85 -27.47
N SER A 85 2.55 -20.02 -28.02
CA SER A 85 3.60 -19.34 -27.28
C SER A 85 3.85 -17.93 -27.82
N THR A 86 4.14 -17.00 -26.91
CA THR A 86 4.44 -15.61 -27.21
C THR A 86 5.46 -15.03 -26.23
N ILE A 87 6.22 -14.02 -26.69
CA ILE A 87 6.94 -13.09 -25.83
C ILE A 87 6.10 -11.81 -25.78
N VAL A 88 5.93 -11.26 -24.60
CA VAL A 88 5.35 -9.94 -24.35
C VAL A 88 6.48 -9.05 -23.85
N GLU A 89 6.94 -8.15 -24.69
CA GLU A 89 7.81 -7.03 -24.31
C GLU A 89 6.90 -5.95 -23.70
N LEU A 90 6.78 -5.93 -22.38
CA LEU A 90 5.76 -5.14 -21.69
C LEU A 90 5.97 -3.64 -21.89
N LEU A 91 7.20 -3.20 -21.67
CA LEU A 91 7.62 -1.79 -21.66
C LEU A 91 9.11 -1.71 -21.99
N SER A 92 9.64 -0.51 -22.19
CA SER A 92 11.08 -0.31 -22.29
C SER A 92 11.69 0.14 -20.97
N HIS A 93 12.61 -0.68 -20.42
CA HIS A 93 13.38 -0.31 -19.23
C HIS A 93 14.36 0.85 -19.48
N GLN A 94 14.57 1.24 -20.73
CA GLN A 94 15.43 2.35 -21.17
C GLN A 94 14.65 3.64 -21.39
N ASN A 95 13.32 3.61 -21.25
CA ASN A 95 12.46 4.76 -21.49
C ASN A 95 11.86 5.27 -20.17
N PHE A 96 12.05 6.56 -19.89
CA PHE A 96 11.60 7.18 -18.66
C PHE A 96 10.07 7.19 -18.52
N ALA A 97 9.33 7.51 -19.58
CA ALA A 97 7.88 7.54 -19.57
C ALA A 97 7.28 6.16 -19.27
N ASP A 98 7.84 5.09 -19.84
CA ASP A 98 7.44 3.71 -19.54
C ASP A 98 7.77 3.33 -18.09
N MET A 99 8.97 3.70 -17.61
CA MET A 99 9.44 3.33 -16.27
C MET A 99 8.75 4.09 -15.16
N ARG A 100 8.22 5.30 -15.41
CA ARG A 100 7.34 5.99 -14.43
C ARG A 100 6.14 5.11 -14.04
N LEU A 101 5.60 4.37 -15.00
CA LEU A 101 4.55 3.37 -14.73
C LEU A 101 5.16 2.04 -14.24
N GLY A 102 6.26 1.59 -14.84
CA GLY A 102 6.89 0.31 -14.54
C GLY A 102 7.28 0.14 -13.06
N HIS A 103 7.64 1.22 -12.38
CA HIS A 103 7.92 1.23 -10.95
C HIS A 103 6.67 1.31 -10.06
N ASP A 104 5.50 1.68 -10.59
CA ASP A 104 4.27 1.78 -9.81
C ASP A 104 3.69 0.38 -9.52
N PRO A 105 3.55 -0.03 -8.25
CA PRO A 105 2.95 -1.32 -7.87
C PRO A 105 1.53 -1.49 -8.42
N ASN A 106 0.77 -0.42 -8.58
CA ASN A 106 -0.57 -0.46 -9.14
C ASN A 106 -0.57 -0.74 -10.64
N PHE A 107 0.46 -0.27 -11.35
CA PHE A 107 0.68 -0.66 -12.75
C PHE A 107 1.01 -2.15 -12.83
N LYS A 108 1.89 -2.67 -11.97
CA LYS A 108 2.21 -4.10 -11.89
C LYS A 108 0.95 -4.95 -11.65
N PHE A 109 0.06 -4.51 -10.73
CA PHE A 109 -1.23 -5.17 -10.49
C PHE A 109 -2.15 -5.13 -11.73
N THR A 110 -2.30 -3.97 -12.37
CA THR A 110 -3.14 -3.79 -13.57
C THR A 110 -2.65 -4.67 -14.72
N VAL A 111 -1.33 -4.72 -14.95
CA VAL A 111 -0.70 -5.58 -15.96
C VAL A 111 -0.95 -7.06 -15.65
N GLY A 112 -0.70 -7.48 -14.41
CA GLY A 112 -0.95 -8.86 -14.00
C GLY A 112 -2.41 -9.27 -14.20
N ARG A 113 -3.36 -8.39 -13.83
CA ARG A 113 -4.79 -8.63 -14.03
C ARG A 113 -5.19 -8.64 -15.52
N ALA A 114 -4.64 -7.75 -16.34
CA ALA A 114 -4.89 -7.72 -17.78
C ALA A 114 -4.37 -9.00 -18.48
N LEU A 115 -3.17 -9.43 -18.14
CA LEU A 115 -2.61 -10.70 -18.63
C LEU A 115 -3.47 -11.90 -18.22
N TYR A 116 -3.90 -11.95 -16.96
CA TYR A 116 -4.80 -13.00 -16.46
C TYR A 116 -6.14 -13.01 -17.25
N LYS A 117 -6.77 -11.86 -17.45
CA LYS A 117 -8.01 -11.75 -18.25
C LYS A 117 -7.81 -12.25 -19.68
N ALA A 118 -6.73 -11.81 -20.34
CA ALA A 118 -6.42 -12.20 -21.70
C ALA A 118 -6.17 -13.71 -21.84
N ILE A 119 -5.42 -14.29 -20.91
CA ILE A 119 -5.17 -15.74 -20.84
C ILE A 119 -6.48 -16.51 -20.68
N LEU A 120 -7.33 -16.06 -19.76
CA LEU A 120 -8.63 -16.69 -19.50
C LEU A 120 -9.54 -16.62 -20.72
N GLN A 121 -9.63 -15.45 -21.38
CA GLN A 121 -10.38 -15.26 -22.62
C GLN A 121 -9.87 -16.20 -23.73
N TYR A 122 -8.54 -16.25 -23.92
CA TYR A 122 -7.94 -17.11 -24.95
C TYR A 122 -8.28 -18.57 -24.69
N ILE A 123 -8.07 -19.10 -23.49
CA ILE A 123 -8.34 -20.50 -23.16
C ILE A 123 -9.84 -20.81 -23.33
N CYS A 124 -10.71 -19.97 -22.82
CA CYS A 124 -12.16 -20.20 -22.92
C CYS A 124 -12.64 -20.19 -24.37
N SER A 125 -12.11 -19.28 -25.22
CA SER A 125 -12.45 -19.22 -26.65
C SER A 125 -12.05 -20.49 -27.39
N GLN A 126 -10.89 -21.09 -27.08
CA GLN A 126 -10.44 -22.36 -27.68
C GLN A 126 -11.35 -23.55 -27.34
N HIS A 127 -12.13 -23.46 -26.28
CA HIS A 127 -13.02 -24.51 -25.80
C HIS A 127 -14.51 -24.17 -25.94
N GLY A 128 -14.85 -23.03 -26.58
CA GLY A 128 -16.23 -22.59 -26.72
C GLY A 128 -16.95 -22.37 -25.38
N ARG A 129 -16.24 -21.86 -24.37
CA ARG A 129 -16.76 -21.63 -23.02
C ARG A 129 -16.80 -20.16 -22.69
N ASP A 130 -17.78 -19.76 -21.90
CA ASP A 130 -17.81 -18.43 -21.26
C ASP A 130 -16.73 -18.37 -20.17
N TYR A 131 -16.14 -17.19 -20.01
CA TYR A 131 -15.20 -16.93 -18.92
C TYR A 131 -15.83 -16.09 -17.81
N VAL A 132 -15.31 -16.26 -16.60
CA VAL A 132 -15.62 -15.43 -15.44
C VAL A 132 -14.30 -15.05 -14.78
N VAL A 133 -14.10 -13.76 -14.57
CA VAL A 133 -12.90 -13.23 -13.91
C VAL A 133 -13.11 -13.23 -12.40
N GLN A 134 -12.06 -13.54 -11.64
CA GLN A 134 -12.06 -13.42 -10.19
C GLN A 134 -12.37 -11.98 -9.73
N PRO A 135 -13.01 -11.77 -8.54
CA PRO A 135 -13.34 -10.44 -8.04
C PRO A 135 -12.12 -9.59 -7.74
N LEU A 136 -12.34 -8.30 -7.53
CA LEU A 136 -11.38 -7.40 -6.86
C LEU A 136 -11.35 -7.69 -5.35
N PRO A 137 -10.29 -7.26 -4.63
CA PRO A 137 -10.27 -7.27 -3.17
C PRO A 137 -11.47 -6.51 -2.58
N VAL A 138 -11.88 -6.88 -1.39
CA VAL A 138 -12.89 -6.13 -0.64
C VAL A 138 -12.29 -4.83 -0.09
N SER A 139 -13.15 -3.86 0.22
CA SER A 139 -12.80 -2.58 0.86
C SER A 139 -13.65 -2.34 2.11
N HIS A 140 -13.44 -1.19 2.76
CA HIS A 140 -14.24 -0.75 3.91
C HIS A 140 -14.30 -1.80 5.03
N PHE A 141 -13.18 -2.50 5.24
CA PHE A 141 -13.12 -3.55 6.24
C PHE A 141 -13.15 -2.96 7.66
N ALA A 142 -14.01 -3.48 8.52
CA ALA A 142 -14.18 -3.01 9.89
C ALA A 142 -14.48 -4.16 10.85
N ILE A 143 -13.95 -4.04 12.06
CA ILE A 143 -14.21 -4.96 13.18
C ILE A 143 -14.83 -4.18 14.34
N ARG A 144 -15.90 -4.72 14.93
CA ARG A 144 -16.53 -4.22 16.16
C ARG A 144 -16.63 -5.32 17.19
N PHE A 145 -16.75 -4.93 18.45
CA PHE A 145 -17.22 -5.88 19.47
C PHE A 145 -18.68 -6.17 19.22
N GLY A 146 -19.03 -7.46 19.19
CA GLY A 146 -20.40 -7.91 18.98
C GLY A 146 -21.27 -7.75 20.24
N GLN A 147 -22.59 -7.76 20.06
CA GLN A 147 -23.54 -7.69 21.18
C GLN A 147 -23.45 -8.90 22.11
N LYS A 148 -23.09 -10.06 21.60
CA LYS A 148 -22.85 -11.26 22.42
C LYS A 148 -21.48 -11.20 23.04
N LYS A 149 -21.39 -11.64 24.30
CA LYS A 149 -20.11 -11.67 25.03
C LYS A 149 -19.04 -12.43 24.25
N ASN A 150 -17.85 -11.86 24.17
CA ASN A 150 -16.68 -12.43 23.49
C ASN A 150 -16.93 -12.77 22.01
N THR A 151 -17.64 -11.90 21.31
CA THR A 151 -17.78 -11.97 19.86
C THR A 151 -17.24 -10.70 19.21
N LEU A 152 -16.79 -10.85 17.97
CA LEU A 152 -16.47 -9.76 17.05
C LEU A 152 -17.43 -9.82 15.87
N GLU A 153 -17.82 -8.66 15.38
CA GLU A 153 -18.59 -8.48 14.14
C GLU A 153 -17.66 -7.86 13.10
N LEU A 154 -17.41 -8.60 12.04
CA LEU A 154 -16.62 -8.21 10.89
C LEU A 154 -17.57 -7.76 9.79
N SER A 155 -17.27 -6.65 9.11
CA SER A 155 -18.02 -6.17 7.95
C SER A 155 -17.07 -5.59 6.90
N TRP A 156 -17.46 -5.70 5.64
CA TRP A 156 -16.68 -5.21 4.49
C TRP A 156 -17.60 -4.89 3.32
N GLN A 157 -17.05 -4.32 2.25
CA GLN A 157 -17.77 -4.09 1.00
C GLN A 157 -17.12 -4.93 -0.11
N GLY A 158 -17.95 -5.58 -0.92
CA GLY A 158 -17.50 -6.22 -2.15
C GLY A 158 -17.39 -5.21 -3.28
N GLU A 159 -16.27 -5.23 -4.01
CA GLU A 159 -16.00 -4.27 -5.07
C GLU A 159 -16.43 -4.76 -6.45
N GLU A 160 -17.02 -3.88 -7.25
CA GLU A 160 -17.30 -4.12 -8.66
C GLU A 160 -16.09 -3.66 -9.51
N ASP A 161 -15.70 -4.47 -10.50
CA ASP A 161 -14.67 -4.09 -11.46
C ASP A 161 -15.31 -3.36 -12.65
N PRO A 162 -15.06 -2.04 -12.83
CA PRO A 162 -15.65 -1.29 -13.93
C PRO A 162 -15.13 -1.74 -15.31
N LEU A 163 -13.99 -2.43 -15.36
CA LEU A 163 -13.37 -2.94 -16.58
C LEU A 163 -13.75 -4.40 -16.87
N GLU A 164 -14.45 -5.08 -15.92
CA GLU A 164 -14.76 -6.49 -16.06
C GLU A 164 -16.09 -6.88 -15.35
N PRO A 165 -17.23 -6.78 -16.04
CA PRO A 165 -18.54 -7.05 -15.44
C PRO A 165 -18.74 -8.47 -14.90
N THR A 166 -17.93 -9.45 -15.33
CA THR A 166 -18.01 -10.82 -14.84
C THR A 166 -17.39 -11.01 -13.45
N ALA A 167 -16.59 -10.05 -12.99
CA ALA A 167 -15.82 -10.11 -11.75
C ALA A 167 -16.63 -9.81 -10.48
N LYS A 168 -17.95 -9.89 -10.51
CA LYS A 168 -18.79 -9.62 -9.33
C LYS A 168 -18.55 -10.62 -8.21
N PRO A 169 -18.31 -10.14 -6.95
CA PRO A 169 -18.25 -11.02 -5.80
C PRO A 169 -19.60 -11.68 -5.53
N ARG A 170 -19.59 -12.93 -5.10
CA ARG A 170 -20.79 -13.70 -4.73
C ARG A 170 -20.74 -14.25 -3.32
N GLU A 171 -19.54 -14.55 -2.86
CA GLU A 171 -19.22 -15.08 -1.56
C GLU A 171 -17.90 -14.50 -1.10
N TYR A 172 -17.55 -14.74 0.15
CA TYR A 172 -16.31 -14.28 0.75
C TYR A 172 -15.67 -15.39 1.58
N ILE A 173 -14.36 -15.29 1.81
CA ILE A 173 -13.65 -16.16 2.74
C ILE A 173 -13.00 -15.26 3.79
N VAL A 174 -13.30 -15.54 5.06
CA VAL A 174 -12.71 -14.86 6.21
C VAL A 174 -11.61 -15.76 6.78
N TYR A 175 -10.39 -15.29 6.73
CA TYR A 175 -9.23 -15.96 7.31
C TYR A 175 -8.92 -15.40 8.69
N THR A 176 -8.62 -16.27 9.64
CA THR A 176 -8.31 -15.92 11.01
C THR A 176 -6.88 -16.32 11.36
N ARG A 177 -6.16 -15.42 12.02
CA ARG A 177 -4.86 -15.68 12.64
C ARG A 177 -4.95 -15.46 14.15
N ILE A 178 -4.44 -16.41 14.93
CA ILE A 178 -4.39 -16.35 16.39
C ILE A 178 -2.97 -16.01 16.81
N GLY A 179 -2.81 -14.89 17.50
CA GLY A 179 -1.50 -14.40 17.95
C GLY A 179 -0.52 -14.21 16.79
N ARG A 180 0.64 -14.86 16.87
CA ARG A 180 1.73 -14.81 15.85
C ARG A 180 1.72 -16.02 14.91
N GLY A 181 0.68 -16.83 14.92
CA GLY A 181 0.55 -18.00 14.06
C GLY A 181 0.36 -17.65 12.59
N GLY A 182 0.13 -18.65 11.76
CA GLY A 182 -0.34 -18.49 10.39
C GLY A 182 -1.86 -18.23 10.34
N PHE A 183 -2.35 -17.79 9.20
CA PHE A 183 -3.79 -17.77 8.93
C PHE A 183 -4.30 -19.21 8.73
N ASP A 184 -5.53 -19.45 9.16
CA ASP A 184 -6.24 -20.70 8.95
C ASP A 184 -6.65 -20.90 7.46
N ASN A 185 -7.43 -21.95 7.20
CA ASN A 185 -7.94 -22.23 5.85
C ASN A 185 -9.17 -21.39 5.46
N GLY A 186 -9.60 -20.47 6.32
CA GLY A 186 -10.72 -19.56 6.11
C GLY A 186 -12.10 -20.19 6.26
N VAL A 187 -13.07 -19.33 6.52
CA VAL A 187 -14.50 -19.67 6.62
C VAL A 187 -15.22 -18.99 5.46
N ARG A 188 -15.92 -19.77 4.63
CA ARG A 188 -16.71 -19.26 3.52
C ARG A 188 -18.06 -18.72 4.02
N VAL A 189 -18.41 -17.50 3.59
CA VAL A 189 -19.65 -16.81 3.96
C VAL A 189 -20.28 -16.16 2.73
N SER A 190 -21.63 -16.07 2.71
CA SER A 190 -22.38 -15.48 1.60
C SER A 190 -22.72 -14.00 1.80
N SER A 191 -22.60 -13.49 3.02
CA SER A 191 -22.86 -12.08 3.37
C SER A 191 -21.55 -11.30 3.49
N PRO A 192 -21.54 -9.97 3.23
CA PRO A 192 -20.38 -9.12 3.46
C PRO A 192 -20.19 -8.80 4.96
N SER A 193 -20.43 -9.79 5.82
CA SER A 193 -20.27 -9.72 7.26
C SER A 193 -20.11 -11.10 7.87
N HIS A 194 -19.42 -11.18 9.01
CA HIS A 194 -19.25 -12.42 9.75
C HIS A 194 -19.08 -12.16 11.25
N THR A 195 -19.68 -13.02 12.09
CA THR A 195 -19.51 -12.98 13.53
C THR A 195 -18.55 -14.07 13.99
N VAL A 196 -17.50 -13.67 14.69
CA VAL A 196 -16.47 -14.59 15.22
C VAL A 196 -16.50 -14.60 16.74
N LYS A 197 -16.43 -15.80 17.33
CA LYS A 197 -16.24 -15.96 18.76
C LYS A 197 -14.74 -15.92 19.09
N ILE A 198 -14.36 -15.14 20.09
CA ILE A 198 -12.98 -14.96 20.53
C ILE A 198 -12.77 -15.30 22.00
N GLU A 199 -11.53 -15.56 22.38
CA GLU A 199 -11.11 -15.75 23.77
C GLU A 199 -10.43 -14.48 24.30
N PRO A 200 -10.86 -13.93 25.47
CA PRO A 200 -10.19 -12.81 26.08
C PRO A 200 -8.72 -13.11 26.43
N GLY A 201 -7.86 -12.15 26.15
CA GLY A 201 -6.41 -12.28 26.40
C GLY A 201 -5.60 -12.67 25.15
N ILE A 202 -6.25 -12.94 24.04
CA ILE A 202 -5.61 -13.34 22.78
C ILE A 202 -5.88 -12.27 21.71
N VAL A 203 -4.84 -11.88 20.95
CA VAL A 203 -4.98 -11.03 19.76
C VAL A 203 -5.36 -11.90 18.58
N TYR A 204 -6.41 -11.52 17.89
CA TYR A 204 -6.86 -12.11 16.63
C TYR A 204 -6.58 -11.16 15.48
N SER A 205 -6.23 -11.70 14.31
CA SER A 205 -6.14 -10.92 13.06
C SER A 205 -6.99 -11.57 12.00
N PHE A 206 -7.54 -10.74 11.12
CA PHE A 206 -8.45 -11.18 10.07
C PHE A 206 -8.08 -10.52 8.75
N LYS A 207 -8.27 -11.26 7.67
CA LYS A 207 -8.30 -10.76 6.29
C LYS A 207 -9.44 -11.42 5.55
N VAL A 208 -9.95 -10.74 4.54
CA VAL A 208 -11.11 -11.20 3.77
C VAL A 208 -10.77 -11.22 2.29
N THR A 209 -11.23 -12.24 1.59
CA THR A 209 -11.20 -12.31 0.13
C THR A 209 -12.60 -12.41 -0.43
N ALA A 210 -12.81 -11.91 -1.64
CA ALA A 210 -14.05 -12.07 -2.39
C ALA A 210 -13.91 -13.26 -3.34
N VAL A 211 -15.01 -13.98 -3.56
CA VAL A 211 -15.05 -15.20 -4.37
C VAL A 211 -16.20 -15.17 -5.35
N ASN A 212 -15.97 -15.70 -6.55
CA ASN A 212 -16.98 -16.06 -7.53
C ASN A 212 -16.58 -17.33 -8.28
N ARG A 213 -17.27 -17.68 -9.37
CA ARG A 213 -16.94 -18.86 -10.20
C ARG A 213 -15.60 -18.75 -10.92
N GLY A 214 -15.06 -17.54 -11.07
CA GLY A 214 -13.75 -17.27 -11.69
C GLY A 214 -12.58 -17.47 -10.74
N GLY A 215 -12.82 -17.50 -9.43
CA GLY A 215 -11.78 -17.69 -8.42
C GLY A 215 -11.92 -16.77 -7.22
N GLU A 216 -10.81 -16.65 -6.49
CA GLU A 216 -10.67 -15.88 -5.26
C GLU A 216 -9.80 -14.64 -5.52
N SER A 217 -10.20 -13.50 -4.96
CA SER A 217 -9.47 -12.23 -5.06
C SER A 217 -8.16 -12.23 -4.27
N PHE A 218 -7.31 -11.22 -4.47
CA PHE A 218 -6.32 -10.84 -3.46
C PHE A 218 -7.04 -10.48 -2.14
N PRO A 219 -6.36 -10.61 -0.99
CA PRO A 219 -6.97 -10.30 0.30
C PRO A 219 -7.13 -8.78 0.53
N SER A 220 -8.02 -8.44 1.47
CA SER A 220 -8.05 -7.13 2.12
C SER A 220 -6.76 -6.86 2.89
N GLU A 221 -6.64 -5.67 3.44
CA GLU A 221 -5.74 -5.39 4.57
C GLU A 221 -5.98 -6.37 5.74
N ILE A 222 -5.04 -6.45 6.66
CA ILE A 222 -5.13 -7.31 7.85
C ILE A 222 -5.52 -6.45 9.05
N LEU A 223 -6.74 -6.63 9.52
CA LEU A 223 -7.21 -5.99 10.73
C LEU A 223 -7.03 -6.90 11.95
N ALA A 224 -6.89 -6.27 13.13
CA ALA A 224 -6.67 -6.99 14.37
C ALA A 224 -7.66 -6.57 15.47
N ALA A 225 -7.91 -7.46 16.42
CA ALA A 225 -8.76 -7.20 17.57
C ALA A 225 -8.28 -7.97 18.82
N TYR A 226 -8.56 -7.41 19.97
CA TYR A 226 -8.20 -8.00 21.25
C TYR A 226 -9.22 -7.63 22.33
N LYS A 227 -9.65 -8.61 23.10
CA LYS A 227 -10.48 -8.39 24.29
C LYS A 227 -9.65 -8.62 25.55
N ALA A 228 -9.49 -7.59 26.35
CA ALA A 228 -8.80 -7.69 27.64
C ALA A 228 -9.63 -8.54 28.63
N LYS A 229 -8.94 -9.34 29.45
CA LYS A 229 -9.62 -10.13 30.53
C LYS A 229 -10.25 -9.24 31.59
N ARG A 230 -9.65 -8.09 31.86
CA ARG A 230 -10.14 -7.04 32.79
C ARG A 230 -10.05 -5.71 32.05
N GLU A 231 -11.09 -5.38 31.31
CA GLU A 231 -11.12 -4.20 30.47
C GLU A 231 -11.28 -2.92 31.29
N LYS A 232 -10.41 -1.95 31.07
CA LYS A 232 -10.52 -0.60 31.63
C LYS A 232 -10.86 0.46 30.57
N GLY A 233 -10.78 0.12 29.29
CA GLY A 233 -11.12 1.02 28.18
C GLY A 233 -10.99 0.32 26.84
N GLN A 234 -11.58 0.94 25.81
CA GLN A 234 -11.56 0.47 24.44
C GLN A 234 -10.83 1.47 23.54
N ILE A 235 -10.07 0.94 22.60
CA ILE A 235 -9.30 1.72 21.61
C ILE A 235 -9.73 1.27 20.22
N LEU A 236 -9.97 2.22 19.33
CA LEU A 236 -10.10 1.94 17.91
C LEU A 236 -8.75 2.20 17.23
N ILE A 237 -8.24 1.21 16.51
CA ILE A 237 -7.13 1.39 15.58
C ILE A 237 -7.71 1.64 14.20
N VAL A 238 -7.44 2.80 13.61
CA VAL A 238 -7.81 3.13 12.24
C VAL A 238 -6.56 2.97 11.37
N ASN A 239 -6.62 2.05 10.41
CA ASN A 239 -5.56 1.88 9.44
C ASN A 239 -5.82 2.80 8.24
N GLY A 240 -5.01 3.83 8.07
CA GLY A 240 -5.03 4.76 6.94
C GLY A 240 -3.71 4.70 6.17
N PHE A 241 -2.94 3.61 6.31
CA PHE A 241 -1.74 3.40 5.51
C PHE A 241 -2.03 2.45 4.34
N ASP A 242 -2.53 3.01 3.26
CA ASP A 242 -2.88 2.29 2.03
C ASP A 242 -1.90 2.48 0.89
N ARG A 243 -1.03 3.48 1.01
CA ARG A 243 -0.10 3.85 -0.05
C ARG A 243 0.73 2.66 -0.51
N ILE A 244 0.65 2.43 -1.83
CA ILE A 244 1.59 1.65 -2.63
C ILE A 244 1.97 2.51 -3.83
N SER A 245 3.27 2.77 -4.02
CA SER A 245 3.75 3.71 -5.03
C SER A 245 5.16 3.39 -5.50
N GLY A 246 5.52 3.91 -6.67
CA GLY A 246 6.90 3.93 -7.14
C GLY A 246 7.79 4.89 -6.33
N PRO A 247 9.09 4.90 -6.59
CA PRO A 247 10.05 5.80 -5.95
C PRO A 247 9.85 7.26 -6.41
N ALA A 248 10.48 8.19 -5.68
CA ALA A 248 10.48 9.61 -6.05
C ALA A 248 10.98 9.82 -7.48
N VAL A 249 10.23 10.60 -8.25
CA VAL A 249 10.50 10.93 -9.66
C VAL A 249 11.26 12.25 -9.73
N ILE A 250 12.39 12.25 -10.45
CA ILE A 250 13.08 13.45 -10.89
C ILE A 250 12.65 13.73 -12.33
N ASP A 251 12.05 14.90 -12.57
CA ASP A 251 11.55 15.31 -13.87
C ASP A 251 11.78 16.82 -14.04
N THR A 252 12.99 17.18 -14.48
CA THR A 252 13.41 18.55 -14.72
C THR A 252 13.89 18.71 -16.16
N PRO A 253 14.06 19.94 -16.68
CA PRO A 253 14.60 20.12 -18.03
C PRO A 253 15.99 19.48 -18.27
N ASP A 254 16.77 19.32 -17.21
CA ASP A 254 18.16 18.81 -17.29
C ASP A 254 18.31 17.36 -16.86
N ALA A 255 17.38 16.83 -16.06
CA ALA A 255 17.50 15.49 -15.46
C ALA A 255 16.13 14.76 -15.42
N ALA A 256 16.17 13.48 -15.72
CA ALA A 256 15.05 12.56 -15.58
C ALA A 256 15.53 11.31 -14.86
N GLY A 257 14.70 10.75 -13.97
CA GLY A 257 15.07 9.53 -13.23
C GLY A 257 14.26 9.28 -11.96
N PHE A 258 14.81 8.43 -11.12
CA PHE A 258 14.24 8.05 -9.83
C PHE A 258 15.31 8.17 -8.74
N ASP A 259 14.88 8.65 -7.57
CA ASP A 259 15.76 8.82 -6.40
C ASP A 259 15.13 8.19 -5.16
N LEU A 260 15.53 6.94 -4.88
CA LEU A 260 15.08 6.18 -3.73
C LEU A 260 15.61 6.75 -2.41
N SER A 261 16.64 7.60 -2.44
CA SER A 261 17.14 8.27 -1.23
C SER A 261 16.20 9.37 -0.73
N GLN A 262 15.40 9.96 -1.61
CA GLN A 262 14.35 10.90 -1.24
C GLN A 262 13.09 10.16 -0.77
N ASP A 263 12.62 9.22 -1.58
CA ASP A 263 11.48 8.37 -1.28
C ASP A 263 11.64 7.07 -2.09
N PRO A 264 11.86 5.93 -1.44
CA PRO A 264 12.01 4.65 -2.13
C PRO A 264 10.69 4.12 -2.73
N GLY A 265 9.60 4.86 -2.55
CA GLY A 265 8.26 4.36 -2.82
C GLY A 265 7.80 3.38 -1.73
N VAL A 266 6.68 2.75 -1.98
CA VAL A 266 6.09 1.75 -1.10
C VAL A 266 5.66 0.54 -1.93
N PRO A 267 6.48 -0.49 -2.05
CA PRO A 267 6.10 -1.73 -2.71
C PRO A 267 4.86 -2.39 -2.07
N TYR A 268 4.08 -3.10 -2.88
CA TYR A 268 3.07 -4.02 -2.35
C TYR A 268 3.74 -5.25 -1.74
N LEU A 269 3.66 -5.40 -0.44
CA LEU A 269 4.35 -6.38 0.39
C LEU A 269 5.87 -6.21 0.33
N TYR A 270 6.50 -6.45 -0.81
CA TYR A 270 7.93 -6.28 -1.05
C TYR A 270 8.25 -6.17 -2.56
N ASP A 271 9.43 -5.67 -2.87
CA ASP A 271 9.98 -5.63 -4.23
C ASP A 271 11.39 -6.25 -4.25
N ILE A 272 11.72 -6.93 -5.34
CA ILE A 272 13.05 -7.51 -5.61
C ILE A 272 13.64 -6.99 -6.92
N SER A 273 12.96 -6.09 -7.61
CA SER A 273 13.36 -5.59 -8.93
C SER A 273 14.20 -4.31 -8.89
N LEU A 274 14.34 -3.68 -7.71
CA LEU A 274 15.13 -2.47 -7.55
C LEU A 274 16.61 -2.83 -7.40
N CYS A 275 17.47 -2.26 -8.26
CA CYS A 275 18.91 -2.53 -8.21
C CYS A 275 19.68 -1.50 -7.42
N GLY A 276 19.28 -0.23 -7.41
CA GLY A 276 20.05 0.81 -6.76
C GLY A 276 19.26 2.03 -6.33
N ALA A 277 19.91 2.91 -5.55
CA ALA A 277 19.28 4.10 -4.99
C ALA A 277 19.00 5.19 -6.03
N GLN A 278 19.75 5.21 -7.13
CA GLN A 278 19.59 6.20 -8.20
C GLN A 278 19.46 5.51 -9.54
N GLN A 279 18.50 5.99 -10.34
CA GLN A 279 18.27 5.56 -11.70
C GLN A 279 18.08 6.82 -12.55
N ASN A 280 19.05 7.09 -13.45
CA ASN A 280 19.05 8.29 -14.27
C ASN A 280 18.78 7.95 -15.74
N PHE A 281 18.03 8.80 -16.42
CA PHE A 281 17.75 8.74 -17.85
C PHE A 281 18.32 10.00 -18.51
N SER A 282 18.90 9.86 -19.70
CA SER A 282 19.51 11.00 -20.39
C SER A 282 18.46 11.85 -21.10
N ARG A 283 18.31 13.11 -20.72
CA ARG A 283 17.47 14.08 -21.43
C ARG A 283 18.13 14.67 -22.68
N LYS A 284 19.47 14.67 -22.72
CA LYS A 284 20.25 15.32 -23.79
C LYS A 284 20.56 14.41 -24.97
N GLU A 285 20.49 13.09 -24.77
CA GLU A 285 20.89 12.10 -25.76
C GLU A 285 19.76 11.06 -25.99
N ALA A 286 18.53 11.52 -26.16
CA ALA A 286 17.39 10.65 -26.47
C ALA A 286 17.76 9.63 -27.56
N GLY A 287 17.63 8.34 -27.21
CA GLY A 287 17.92 7.24 -28.12
C GLY A 287 19.38 6.77 -28.15
N ARG A 288 20.31 7.30 -27.35
CA ARG A 288 21.73 6.92 -27.37
C ARG A 288 22.32 6.44 -26.06
N ARG A 289 21.75 6.77 -24.91
CA ARG A 289 22.24 6.30 -23.61
C ARG A 289 21.10 5.92 -22.68
N LEU A 290 21.28 4.76 -22.10
CA LEU A 290 20.71 4.43 -20.81
C LEU A 290 21.24 5.39 -19.78
N GLY A 291 20.39 5.77 -18.86
CA GLY A 291 20.84 6.37 -17.65
C GLY A 291 21.76 5.42 -16.87
N GLU A 292 22.42 5.96 -15.88
CA GLU A 292 23.20 5.19 -14.93
C GLU A 292 22.28 4.71 -13.80
N SER A 293 22.41 3.45 -13.41
CA SER A 293 21.82 2.91 -12.19
C SER A 293 22.94 2.52 -11.24
N SER A 294 22.81 2.90 -9.98
CA SER A 294 23.61 2.29 -8.91
C SER A 294 23.11 0.86 -8.63
N ASP A 295 23.85 0.06 -7.86
CA ASP A 295 23.65 -1.38 -7.69
C ASP A 295 23.56 -1.86 -6.23
N GLU A 296 23.42 -0.93 -5.28
CA GLU A 296 23.45 -1.23 -3.83
C GLU A 296 22.34 -2.18 -3.38
N TYR A 297 21.26 -2.27 -4.15
CA TYR A 297 20.07 -3.08 -3.81
C TYR A 297 19.91 -4.33 -4.67
N GLU A 298 20.90 -4.64 -5.51
CA GLU A 298 20.83 -5.82 -6.39
C GLU A 298 20.61 -7.11 -5.57
N GLY A 299 19.54 -7.83 -5.88
CA GLY A 299 19.15 -9.05 -5.18
C GLY A 299 18.54 -8.85 -3.78
N MET A 300 18.39 -7.60 -3.31
CA MET A 300 17.79 -7.31 -2.01
C MET A 300 16.27 -7.39 -2.08
N LYS A 301 15.66 -8.01 -1.06
CA LYS A 301 14.23 -7.95 -0.83
C LYS A 301 13.88 -6.70 -0.04
N ILE A 302 13.31 -5.71 -0.71
CA ILE A 302 12.91 -4.43 -0.10
C ILE A 302 11.47 -4.54 0.40
N ILE A 303 11.25 -4.35 1.69
CA ILE A 303 9.92 -4.42 2.30
C ILE A 303 9.16 -3.11 2.07
N GLY A 304 7.90 -3.24 1.67
CA GLY A 304 6.94 -2.15 1.50
C GLY A 304 5.77 -2.23 2.48
N ASN A 305 4.55 -1.93 1.99
CA ASN A 305 3.34 -2.03 2.80
C ASN A 305 2.91 -3.50 2.93
N THR A 306 2.97 -4.03 4.14
CA THR A 306 2.54 -5.40 4.46
C THR A 306 1.07 -5.49 4.87
N PHE A 307 0.40 -4.35 5.06
CA PHE A 307 -1.00 -4.23 5.47
C PHE A 307 -1.34 -4.92 6.81
N ASP A 308 -0.35 -5.13 7.70
CA ASP A 308 -0.51 -5.86 8.97
C ASP A 308 -0.13 -5.01 10.19
N TYR A 309 -0.24 -3.70 10.08
CA TYR A 309 0.18 -2.76 11.14
C TYR A 309 -0.80 -2.66 12.31
N PRO A 310 -2.14 -2.86 12.15
CA PRO A 310 -3.04 -2.96 13.28
C PRO A 310 -2.66 -4.06 14.29
N PHE A 311 -2.01 -5.14 13.83
CA PHE A 311 -1.44 -6.16 14.71
C PHE A 311 -0.25 -5.63 15.52
N VAL A 312 0.64 -4.85 14.92
CA VAL A 312 1.84 -4.30 15.57
C VAL A 312 1.44 -3.31 16.68
N HIS A 313 0.55 -2.36 16.36
CA HIS A 313 -0.02 -1.42 17.32
C HIS A 313 -0.80 -2.14 18.42
N GLY A 314 -1.67 -3.07 18.02
CA GLY A 314 -2.49 -3.85 18.93
C GLY A 314 -1.68 -4.69 19.92
N LYS A 315 -0.52 -5.24 19.50
CA LYS A 315 0.40 -5.93 20.41
C LYS A 315 0.99 -5.00 21.46
N ALA A 316 1.33 -3.78 21.10
CA ALA A 316 1.83 -2.77 22.02
C ALA A 316 0.72 -2.29 22.98
N ILE A 317 -0.51 -2.11 22.50
CA ILE A 317 -1.70 -1.81 23.34
C ILE A 317 -1.96 -2.95 24.33
N GLN A 318 -1.92 -4.22 23.89
CA GLN A 318 -2.04 -5.37 24.78
C GLN A 318 -1.00 -5.36 25.89
N ALA A 319 0.26 -5.05 25.55
CA ALA A 319 1.35 -5.00 26.52
C ALA A 319 1.24 -3.81 27.49
N ALA A 320 0.63 -2.70 27.07
CA ALA A 320 0.43 -1.52 27.89
C ALA A 320 -0.59 -1.71 29.02
N GLY A 321 -1.41 -2.75 28.98
CA GLY A 321 -2.33 -3.09 30.09
C GLY A 321 -3.70 -3.58 29.64
N ASN A 322 -4.73 -3.25 30.45
CA ASN A 322 -6.06 -3.81 30.31
C ASN A 322 -6.95 -3.06 29.30
N TYR A 323 -6.43 -2.64 28.18
CA TYR A 323 -7.22 -2.05 27.09
C TYR A 323 -7.63 -3.13 26.09
N SER A 324 -8.89 -3.10 25.67
CA SER A 324 -9.36 -3.85 24.51
C SER A 324 -9.21 -2.98 23.26
N PHE A 325 -9.07 -3.59 22.10
CA PHE A 325 -9.08 -2.85 20.84
C PHE A 325 -9.78 -3.63 19.71
N VAL A 326 -10.29 -2.89 18.77
CA VAL A 326 -10.71 -3.34 17.44
C VAL A 326 -10.04 -2.44 16.41
N SER A 327 -10.11 -2.82 15.14
CA SER A 327 -9.56 -1.99 14.06
C SER A 327 -10.49 -1.92 12.85
N CYS A 328 -10.27 -0.90 12.02
CA CYS A 328 -10.95 -0.70 10.75
C CYS A 328 -10.04 0.01 9.74
N SER A 329 -10.41 -0.03 8.48
CA SER A 329 -9.88 0.86 7.46
C SER A 329 -10.39 2.29 7.67
N ASP A 330 -9.69 3.28 7.17
CA ASP A 330 -10.15 4.68 7.25
C ASP A 330 -11.33 4.95 6.31
N GLU A 331 -11.45 4.26 5.15
CA GLU A 331 -12.62 4.35 4.30
C GLU A 331 -13.91 3.88 5.01
N ALA A 332 -13.81 2.94 5.93
CA ALA A 332 -14.96 2.52 6.74
C ALA A 332 -15.42 3.64 7.68
N VAL A 333 -14.49 4.45 8.18
CA VAL A 333 -14.78 5.65 8.98
C VAL A 333 -15.36 6.75 8.09
N GLU A 334 -14.75 7.04 6.96
CA GLU A 334 -15.20 8.08 6.01
C GLU A 334 -16.62 7.83 5.49
N LYS A 335 -17.00 6.57 5.29
CA LYS A 335 -18.36 6.15 4.90
C LYS A 335 -19.36 6.10 6.05
N GLY A 336 -18.91 6.33 7.29
CA GLY A 336 -19.78 6.23 8.48
C GLY A 336 -20.21 4.80 8.81
N ILE A 337 -19.51 3.79 8.29
CA ILE A 337 -19.73 2.39 8.68
C ILE A 337 -19.36 2.21 10.15
N LEU A 338 -18.33 2.91 10.61
CA LEU A 338 -17.90 2.94 11.99
C LEU A 338 -17.70 4.39 12.45
N SER A 339 -18.21 4.74 13.65
CA SER A 339 -18.02 6.06 14.25
C SER A 339 -16.85 6.07 15.21
N LEU A 340 -16.00 7.10 15.14
CA LEU A 340 -14.93 7.33 16.11
C LEU A 340 -15.48 7.65 17.50
N GLU A 341 -16.65 8.27 17.59
CA GLU A 341 -17.29 8.71 18.84
C GLU A 341 -17.67 7.54 19.76
N ASP A 342 -17.74 6.31 19.22
CA ASP A 342 -17.98 5.11 20.00
C ASP A 342 -16.75 4.69 20.86
N TYR A 343 -15.60 5.36 20.66
CA TYR A 343 -14.33 4.99 21.28
C TYR A 343 -13.67 6.18 21.95
N PRO A 344 -13.28 6.08 23.23
CA PRO A 344 -12.62 7.18 23.95
C PRO A 344 -11.21 7.50 23.40
N ILE A 345 -10.56 6.52 22.78
CA ILE A 345 -9.22 6.68 22.19
C ILE A 345 -9.22 6.11 20.78
N VAL A 346 -8.64 6.86 19.86
CA VAL A 346 -8.36 6.43 18.48
C VAL A 346 -6.86 6.45 18.24
N ASP A 347 -6.34 5.37 17.67
CA ASP A 347 -4.96 5.21 17.19
C ASP A 347 -4.99 5.19 15.66
N TYR A 348 -4.59 6.30 15.01
CA TYR A 348 -4.64 6.47 13.56
C TYR A 348 -3.26 6.23 12.95
N ILE A 349 -3.14 5.12 12.23
CA ILE A 349 -1.91 4.66 11.56
C ILE A 349 -1.84 5.30 10.18
N LEU A 350 -0.76 6.03 9.91
CA LEU A 350 -0.53 6.69 8.62
C LEU A 350 0.78 6.25 7.95
N GLY A 351 1.63 5.49 8.63
CA GLY A 351 2.84 4.91 8.04
C GLY A 351 3.63 5.85 7.13
N LEU A 352 3.75 5.49 5.86
CA LEU A 352 4.31 6.32 4.78
C LEU A 352 3.23 6.95 3.90
N GLU A 353 2.02 7.15 4.41
CA GLU A 353 0.91 7.77 3.69
C GLU A 353 1.25 9.21 3.32
N LYS A 354 1.13 9.54 2.05
CA LYS A 354 1.19 10.90 1.50
C LYS A 354 0.59 10.92 0.10
N GLU A 355 0.08 12.06 -0.33
CA GLU A 355 -0.36 12.28 -1.70
C GLU A 355 0.76 11.96 -2.69
N ASP A 356 0.48 11.04 -3.62
CA ASP A 356 1.44 10.61 -4.63
C ASP A 356 0.89 10.85 -6.04
N ASN A 357 1.42 11.88 -6.69
CA ASN A 357 1.13 12.23 -8.08
C ASN A 357 2.28 11.86 -9.03
N SER A 358 3.32 11.18 -8.51
CA SER A 358 4.59 11.01 -9.23
C SER A 358 4.48 10.05 -10.42
N SER A 359 3.75 8.95 -10.29
CA SER A 359 3.61 7.94 -11.34
C SER A 359 2.52 8.28 -12.34
N ASN A 360 1.39 8.83 -11.88
CA ASN A 360 0.28 9.23 -12.74
C ASN A 360 -0.63 10.28 -12.09
N PRO A 361 -0.51 11.55 -12.48
CA PRO A 361 -1.34 12.64 -11.94
C PRO A 361 -2.84 12.52 -12.27
N ALA A 362 -3.22 11.71 -13.25
CA ALA A 362 -4.62 11.49 -13.62
C ALA A 362 -5.27 10.31 -12.86
N ARG A 363 -4.54 9.69 -11.95
CA ARG A 363 -5.01 8.52 -11.20
C ARG A 363 -5.97 8.93 -10.10
N ASN A 364 -7.04 8.16 -9.94
CA ASN A 364 -8.04 8.37 -8.88
C ASN A 364 -7.58 7.89 -7.49
N THR A 365 -6.45 7.19 -7.38
CA THR A 365 -5.92 6.74 -6.11
C THR A 365 -5.27 7.91 -5.38
N TYR A 366 -5.76 8.19 -4.20
CA TYR A 366 -5.41 9.36 -3.42
C TYR A 366 -4.94 8.92 -2.04
N TYR A 367 -3.66 9.06 -1.77
CA TYR A 367 -3.00 8.65 -0.53
C TYR A 367 -2.76 9.83 0.42
N LYS A 368 -3.71 10.76 0.50
CA LYS A 368 -3.59 11.93 1.37
C LYS A 368 -3.57 11.54 2.83
N THR A 369 -2.51 11.92 3.55
CA THR A 369 -2.32 11.66 4.99
C THR A 369 -3.58 11.97 5.82
N PHE A 370 -4.19 13.12 5.60
CA PHE A 370 -5.50 13.46 6.14
C PHE A 370 -6.39 13.93 5.01
N SER A 371 -7.25 13.07 4.51
CA SER A 371 -8.26 13.43 3.53
C SER A 371 -9.20 14.50 4.07
N SER A 372 -9.85 15.28 3.20
CA SER A 372 -10.82 16.29 3.66
C SER A 372 -11.99 15.70 4.46
N PRO A 373 -12.55 14.52 4.13
CA PRO A 373 -13.51 13.85 5.01
C PRO A 373 -12.92 13.51 6.38
N MET A 374 -11.73 12.89 6.42
CA MET A 374 -11.09 12.51 7.68
C MET A 374 -10.77 13.72 8.56
N GLN A 375 -10.31 14.85 8.00
CA GLN A 375 -10.08 16.08 8.75
C GLN A 375 -11.35 16.56 9.48
N ARG A 376 -12.52 16.49 8.82
CA ARG A 376 -13.80 16.87 9.44
C ARG A 376 -14.20 15.91 10.56
N ILE A 377 -14.04 14.60 10.33
CA ILE A 377 -14.37 13.55 11.30
C ILE A 377 -13.48 13.67 12.54
N LEU A 378 -12.17 13.81 12.36
CA LEU A 378 -11.21 13.95 13.46
C LEU A 378 -11.42 15.27 14.22
N THR A 379 -11.81 16.34 13.54
CA THR A 379 -12.18 17.62 14.19
C THR A 379 -13.38 17.44 15.11
N SER A 380 -14.48 16.83 14.61
CA SER A 380 -15.67 16.54 15.42
C SER A 380 -15.33 15.64 16.61
N TYR A 381 -14.59 14.55 16.35
CA TYR A 381 -14.17 13.59 17.37
C TYR A 381 -13.38 14.25 18.52
N CYS A 382 -12.35 15.04 18.20
CA CYS A 382 -11.57 15.73 19.20
C CYS A 382 -12.41 16.75 19.99
N GLN A 383 -13.23 17.55 19.29
CA GLN A 383 -14.11 18.56 19.93
C GLN A 383 -15.20 17.94 20.81
N SER A 384 -15.58 16.69 20.55
CA SER A 384 -16.51 15.90 21.37
C SER A 384 -15.84 15.19 22.56
N GLY A 385 -14.54 15.40 22.78
CA GLY A 385 -13.80 14.85 23.92
C GLY A 385 -13.04 13.57 23.63
N GLY A 386 -12.94 13.14 22.38
CA GLY A 386 -12.16 11.97 21.97
C GLY A 386 -10.65 12.23 22.00
N HIS A 387 -9.87 11.25 22.41
CA HIS A 387 -8.41 11.34 22.48
C HIS A 387 -7.75 10.65 21.29
N LEU A 388 -6.74 11.29 20.69
CA LEU A 388 -6.19 10.87 19.41
C LEU A 388 -4.68 10.63 19.49
N LEU A 389 -4.25 9.41 19.10
CA LEU A 389 -2.89 9.08 18.73
C LEU A 389 -2.78 9.07 17.20
N VAL A 390 -1.75 9.70 16.65
CA VAL A 390 -1.43 9.70 15.22
C VAL A 390 0.04 9.37 15.03
N SER A 391 0.36 8.50 14.06
CA SER A 391 1.74 8.22 13.68
C SER A 391 1.91 8.09 12.16
N GLY A 392 2.87 8.84 11.61
CA GLY A 392 3.16 8.79 10.17
C GLY A 392 4.34 9.67 9.80
N ALA A 393 5.04 9.30 8.72
CA ALA A 393 6.26 9.98 8.29
C ALA A 393 5.99 11.37 7.69
N TYR A 394 4.81 11.59 7.09
CA TYR A 394 4.52 12.76 6.28
C TYR A 394 3.32 13.58 6.80
N VAL A 395 3.04 13.50 8.10
CA VAL A 395 1.91 14.21 8.75
C VAL A 395 2.03 15.73 8.68
N GLY A 396 3.21 16.27 8.44
CA GLY A 396 3.47 17.70 8.24
C GLY A 396 3.66 18.06 6.78
N THR A 397 4.57 17.37 6.08
CA THR A 397 4.91 17.64 4.67
C THR A 397 3.67 17.59 3.78
N ASP A 398 2.87 16.55 3.90
CA ASP A 398 1.68 16.38 3.07
C ASP A 398 0.56 17.39 3.40
N MET A 399 0.59 17.99 4.58
CA MET A 399 -0.36 18.98 5.03
C MET A 399 0.09 20.43 4.78
N ASP A 400 1.28 20.61 4.21
CA ASP A 400 1.80 21.97 3.92
C ASP A 400 1.28 22.55 2.59
N SER A 401 0.51 21.77 1.83
CA SER A 401 0.06 22.08 0.47
C SER A 401 -1.05 23.14 0.38
N SER A 402 -1.86 23.35 1.43
CA SER A 402 -2.94 24.32 1.42
C SER A 402 -3.17 24.95 2.80
N GLN A 403 -3.83 26.13 2.80
CA GLN A 403 -4.15 26.84 4.04
C GLN A 403 -5.10 26.03 4.93
N GLY A 404 -6.12 25.38 4.38
CA GLY A 404 -7.07 24.56 5.13
C GLY A 404 -6.41 23.35 5.80
N ASN A 405 -5.47 22.69 5.12
CA ASN A 405 -4.68 21.62 5.70
C ASN A 405 -3.82 22.09 6.88
N LYS A 406 -3.16 23.26 6.74
CA LYS A 406 -2.38 23.88 7.82
C LYS A 406 -3.26 24.23 9.01
N GLU A 407 -4.44 24.78 8.79
CA GLU A 407 -5.39 25.12 9.85
C GLU A 407 -5.84 23.89 10.63
N PHE A 408 -6.09 22.76 9.96
CA PHE A 408 -6.43 21.52 10.64
C PHE A 408 -5.33 21.06 11.60
N ILE A 409 -4.09 20.93 11.13
CA ILE A 409 -2.99 20.47 11.99
C ILE A 409 -2.65 21.45 13.11
N GLN A 410 -2.77 22.76 12.85
CA GLN A 410 -2.47 23.80 13.84
C GLN A 410 -3.58 23.97 14.89
N ASN A 411 -4.84 23.93 14.48
CA ASN A 411 -5.96 24.22 15.38
C ASN A 411 -6.48 22.98 16.11
N ILE A 412 -6.38 21.79 15.50
CA ILE A 412 -6.88 20.55 16.09
C ILE A 412 -5.72 19.70 16.66
N LEU A 413 -4.71 19.40 15.85
CA LEU A 413 -3.59 18.54 16.27
C LEU A 413 -2.49 19.32 17.00
N LYS A 414 -2.53 20.67 16.97
CA LYS A 414 -1.65 21.58 17.70
C LYS A 414 -0.17 21.48 17.36
N TYR A 415 0.15 21.25 16.09
CA TYR A 415 1.51 21.36 15.57
C TYR A 415 1.54 22.06 14.22
N ARG A 416 2.72 22.48 13.80
CA ARG A 416 3.01 22.91 12.43
C ARG A 416 4.16 22.10 11.86
N HIS A 417 4.21 21.99 10.55
CA HIS A 417 5.35 21.40 9.85
C HIS A 417 6.62 22.23 10.10
N GLY A 418 7.69 21.58 10.48
CA GLY A 418 9.02 22.17 10.61
C GLY A 418 9.80 22.03 9.30
N ASN A 419 10.31 20.87 9.06
CA ASN A 419 10.97 20.41 7.83
C ASN A 419 11.01 18.88 7.87
N SER A 420 11.20 18.22 6.73
CA SER A 420 11.55 16.80 6.74
C SER A 420 12.98 16.62 7.25
N LEU A 421 13.21 15.60 8.06
CA LEU A 421 14.53 15.29 8.60
C LEU A 421 15.47 14.87 7.47
N LYS A 422 16.62 15.53 7.34
CA LYS A 422 17.68 15.16 6.41
C LYS A 422 18.86 14.56 7.18
N THR A 423 19.33 13.41 6.79
CA THR A 423 20.47 12.71 7.39
C THR A 423 21.08 11.73 6.40
N ASP A 424 22.38 11.52 6.47
CA ASP A 424 23.13 10.56 5.65
C ASP A 424 23.33 9.21 6.38
N GLY A 425 22.90 9.10 7.64
CA GLY A 425 23.03 7.87 8.43
C GLY A 425 22.05 6.77 7.99
N ASP A 426 22.40 5.51 8.26
CA ASP A 426 21.55 4.34 7.93
C ASP A 426 20.31 4.23 8.83
N LYS A 427 20.32 4.88 9.97
CA LYS A 427 19.28 4.84 10.99
C LYS A 427 19.02 6.23 11.55
N ILE A 428 17.80 6.46 11.97
CA ILE A 428 17.38 7.68 12.63
C ILE A 428 17.16 7.38 14.10
N ALA A 429 17.98 7.99 14.97
CA ALA A 429 17.82 7.88 16.42
C ALA A 429 16.78 8.89 16.93
N VAL A 430 15.84 8.40 17.74
CA VAL A 430 14.79 9.19 18.40
C VAL A 430 14.93 9.06 19.92
N ARG A 431 14.78 10.18 20.65
CA ARG A 431 14.82 10.23 22.12
C ARG A 431 13.51 10.80 22.65
N GLY A 432 12.96 10.21 23.67
CA GLY A 432 11.78 10.71 24.35
C GLY A 432 11.15 9.68 25.27
N LEU A 433 10.28 10.12 26.16
CA LEU A 433 9.58 9.27 27.15
C LEU A 433 10.53 8.37 27.99
N GLY A 434 11.75 8.87 28.26
CA GLY A 434 12.80 8.13 28.99
C GLY A 434 13.54 7.05 28.17
N HIS A 435 13.35 6.98 26.87
CA HIS A 435 13.94 5.97 26.00
C HIS A 435 14.68 6.57 24.79
N THR A 436 15.57 5.76 24.22
CA THR A 436 16.18 6.02 22.92
C THR A 436 15.99 4.79 22.05
N PHE A 437 15.52 4.97 20.84
CA PHE A 437 15.28 3.91 19.85
C PHE A 437 15.68 4.39 18.46
N THR A 438 15.66 3.47 17.48
CA THR A 438 16.04 3.79 16.10
C THR A 438 14.97 3.37 15.11
N LEU A 439 14.87 4.16 14.02
CA LEU A 439 14.06 3.87 12.85
C LEU A 439 14.98 3.45 11.69
N PRO A 440 14.60 2.51 10.84
CA PRO A 440 15.36 2.18 9.63
C PRO A 440 15.19 3.29 8.59
N ARG A 441 16.29 3.84 8.06
CA ARG A 441 16.22 4.90 7.04
C ARG A 441 16.35 4.36 5.62
N LEU A 442 17.19 3.35 5.43
CA LEU A 442 17.45 2.76 4.12
C LEU A 442 16.56 1.53 3.86
N PRO A 443 16.28 1.22 2.59
CA PRO A 443 15.65 -0.03 2.20
C PRO A 443 16.30 -1.24 2.86
N ASN A 444 15.51 -2.18 3.35
CA ASN A 444 15.98 -3.37 4.06
C ASN A 444 14.97 -4.51 3.98
N GLU A 445 15.36 -5.71 4.44
CA GLU A 445 14.56 -6.93 4.36
C GLU A 445 13.64 -7.19 5.56
N GLN A 446 13.50 -6.25 6.50
CA GLN A 446 12.76 -6.47 7.76
C GLN A 446 11.53 -5.59 7.90
N SER A 447 11.61 -4.33 7.46
CA SER A 447 10.54 -3.35 7.54
C SER A 447 10.71 -2.30 6.44
N TYR A 448 9.66 -1.58 6.12
CA TYR A 448 9.80 -0.45 5.21
C TYR A 448 10.73 0.63 5.80
N PRO A 449 11.46 1.37 4.94
CA PRO A 449 12.34 2.44 5.39
C PRO A 449 11.57 3.72 5.69
N VAL A 450 12.04 4.49 6.67
CA VAL A 450 11.56 5.84 7.00
C VAL A 450 12.63 6.84 6.58
N THR A 451 12.64 7.20 5.31
CA THR A 451 13.77 7.92 4.69
C THR A 451 13.88 9.37 5.16
N SER A 452 12.76 10.07 5.21
CA SER A 452 12.70 11.51 5.54
C SER A 452 11.47 11.85 6.38
N PRO A 453 11.41 11.39 7.66
CA PRO A 453 10.27 11.68 8.52
C PRO A 453 10.20 13.17 8.88
N ASP A 454 9.01 13.63 9.23
CA ASP A 454 8.76 15.04 9.51
C ASP A 454 9.23 15.48 10.89
N CYS A 455 9.85 16.65 10.94
CA CYS A 455 9.98 17.43 12.17
C CYS A 455 8.69 18.22 12.38
N ILE A 456 8.01 17.98 13.49
CA ILE A 456 6.74 18.65 13.82
C ILE A 456 6.93 19.57 15.02
N LEU A 457 6.61 20.85 14.84
CA LEU A 457 6.84 21.89 15.85
C LEU A 457 5.56 22.17 16.63
N PRO A 458 5.58 22.13 17.99
CA PRO A 458 4.39 22.34 18.79
C PRO A 458 3.81 23.74 18.64
N MET A 459 2.49 23.84 18.63
CA MET A 459 1.73 25.09 18.74
C MET A 459 1.18 25.20 20.17
N SER A 460 1.54 26.29 20.86
CA SER A 460 1.09 26.51 22.26
C SER A 460 -0.42 26.29 22.44
N PRO A 461 -0.85 25.55 23.47
CA PRO A 461 -0.12 25.05 24.63
C PRO A 461 0.47 23.62 24.45
N ALA A 462 0.55 23.06 23.24
CA ALA A 462 1.21 21.79 22.99
C ALA A 462 2.72 21.84 23.26
N PHE A 463 3.32 20.71 23.50
CA PHE A 463 4.74 20.57 23.87
C PHE A 463 5.41 19.39 23.18
N PRO A 464 6.74 19.45 22.94
CA PRO A 464 7.47 18.33 22.34
C PRO A 464 7.66 17.22 23.36
N VAL A 465 7.49 15.97 22.95
CA VAL A 465 7.64 14.77 23.80
C VAL A 465 8.72 13.82 23.33
N MET A 466 9.12 13.93 22.07
CA MET A 466 10.25 13.22 21.49
C MET A 466 11.04 14.13 20.56
N THR A 467 12.32 13.84 20.38
CA THR A 467 13.22 14.56 19.47
C THR A 467 14.05 13.58 18.65
N TYR A 468 14.33 13.95 17.41
CA TYR A 468 15.39 13.31 16.63
C TYR A 468 16.73 13.68 17.24
N ALA A 469 17.63 12.70 17.41
CA ALA A 469 18.95 12.95 17.99
C ALA A 469 19.80 13.88 17.13
N ILE A 470 19.59 13.86 15.82
CA ILE A 470 20.21 14.80 14.88
C ILE A 470 19.47 16.14 14.97
N GLY A 471 20.23 17.21 15.21
CA GLY A 471 19.68 18.57 15.29
C GLY A 471 18.77 18.81 16.51
N ASN A 472 18.50 17.80 17.31
CA ASN A 472 17.60 17.88 18.49
C ASN A 472 16.22 18.47 18.16
N THR A 473 15.70 18.15 16.95
CA THR A 473 14.44 18.68 16.42
C THR A 473 13.25 17.85 16.91
N PRO A 474 12.09 18.47 17.16
CA PRO A 474 10.90 17.73 17.63
C PRO A 474 10.44 16.67 16.63
N ALA A 475 10.30 15.44 17.12
CA ALA A 475 9.84 14.25 16.40
C ALA A 475 8.39 13.88 16.76
N ALA A 476 7.93 14.28 17.96
CA ALA A 476 6.57 14.06 18.41
C ALA A 476 6.10 15.21 19.29
N VAL A 477 4.80 15.51 19.19
CA VAL A 477 4.13 16.59 19.91
C VAL A 477 2.93 16.03 20.65
N ALA A 478 2.77 16.45 21.91
CA ALA A 478 1.60 16.15 22.72
C ALA A 478 0.82 17.44 23.05
N TYR A 479 -0.50 17.34 23.04
CA TYR A 479 -1.42 18.39 23.46
C TYR A 479 -2.36 17.87 24.54
N GLN A 480 -2.49 18.65 25.60
CA GLN A 480 -3.45 18.41 26.68
C GLN A 480 -4.35 19.63 26.80
N GLY A 481 -5.56 19.52 26.29
CA GLY A 481 -6.61 20.53 26.42
C GLY A 481 -7.60 20.18 27.53
N SER A 482 -8.60 21.03 27.73
CA SER A 482 -9.71 20.78 28.66
C SER A 482 -10.60 19.61 28.19
N ASP A 483 -10.76 19.47 26.87
CA ASP A 483 -11.75 18.57 26.30
C ASP A 483 -11.14 17.33 25.67
N TYR A 484 -9.97 17.46 25.04
CA TYR A 484 -9.30 16.35 24.37
C TYR A 484 -7.78 16.41 24.49
N ARG A 485 -7.14 15.30 24.18
CA ARG A 485 -5.68 15.17 24.11
C ARG A 485 -5.29 14.60 22.76
N THR A 486 -4.15 15.07 22.23
CA THR A 486 -3.53 14.46 21.04
C THR A 486 -2.09 14.10 21.32
N PHE A 487 -1.65 13.02 20.73
CA PHE A 487 -0.26 12.61 20.67
C PHE A 487 0.09 12.31 19.21
N VAL A 488 0.92 13.15 18.60
CA VAL A 488 1.26 13.06 17.17
C VAL A 488 2.75 12.77 17.03
N MET A 489 3.08 11.76 16.25
CA MET A 489 4.45 11.39 15.87
C MET A 489 4.69 11.72 14.39
N GLY A 490 5.77 12.44 14.08
CA GLY A 490 6.25 12.71 12.73
C GLY A 490 6.98 11.52 12.09
N PHE A 491 6.79 10.34 12.64
CA PHE A 491 7.31 9.05 12.16
C PHE A 491 6.32 7.93 12.50
N PRO A 492 6.33 6.82 11.73
CA PRO A 492 5.46 5.66 11.99
C PRO A 492 5.86 4.93 13.27
N PHE A 493 4.90 4.65 14.15
CA PHE A 493 5.13 3.89 15.39
C PHE A 493 5.60 2.47 15.11
N GLU A 494 5.03 1.80 14.13
CA GLU A 494 5.35 0.42 13.74
C GLU A 494 6.76 0.28 13.16
N SER A 495 7.39 1.37 12.72
CA SER A 495 8.79 1.39 12.27
C SER A 495 9.83 1.32 13.40
N ILE A 496 9.42 1.50 14.65
CA ILE A 496 10.26 1.26 15.83
C ILE A 496 10.61 -0.23 15.87
N ARG A 497 11.89 -0.55 15.76
CA ARG A 497 12.35 -1.93 15.51
C ARG A 497 12.08 -2.88 16.68
N GLU A 498 12.44 -2.45 17.89
CA GLU A 498 12.38 -3.27 19.09
C GLU A 498 10.96 -3.30 19.67
N GLU A 499 10.38 -4.51 19.80
CA GLU A 499 9.06 -4.69 20.39
C GLU A 499 8.98 -4.16 21.83
N THR A 500 10.04 -4.34 22.60
CA THR A 500 10.13 -3.82 23.97
C THR A 500 10.01 -2.29 24.00
N SER A 501 10.66 -1.61 23.05
CA SER A 501 10.55 -0.14 22.91
C SER A 501 9.12 0.26 22.55
N ARG A 502 8.50 -0.42 21.56
CA ARG A 502 7.08 -0.16 21.20
C ARG A 502 6.16 -0.32 22.40
N ASN A 503 6.34 -1.38 23.19
CA ASN A 503 5.49 -1.65 24.35
C ASN A 503 5.58 -0.55 25.41
N VAL A 504 6.77 -0.09 25.72
CA VAL A 504 6.99 0.96 26.74
C VAL A 504 6.50 2.32 26.23
N ILE A 505 6.75 2.64 24.98
CA ILE A 505 6.29 3.89 24.36
C ILE A 505 4.76 3.93 24.33
N MET A 506 4.10 2.86 23.87
CA MET A 506 2.63 2.78 23.85
C MET A 506 2.04 2.90 25.26
N ALA A 507 2.65 2.26 26.27
CA ALA A 507 2.21 2.38 27.65
C ALA A 507 2.29 3.84 28.16
N SER A 508 3.35 4.57 27.78
CA SER A 508 3.52 5.98 28.15
C SER A 508 2.50 6.88 27.42
N ILE A 509 2.25 6.62 26.15
CA ILE A 509 1.25 7.34 25.34
C ILE A 509 -0.16 7.12 25.93
N LEU A 510 -0.56 5.87 26.20
CA LEU A 510 -1.88 5.57 26.75
C LEU A 510 -2.07 6.15 28.14
N ARG A 511 -1.02 6.15 28.96
CA ARG A 511 -1.06 6.85 30.25
C ARG A 511 -1.33 8.34 30.04
N PHE A 512 -0.62 9.02 29.15
CA PHE A 512 -0.85 10.43 28.85
C PHE A 512 -2.28 10.69 28.39
N LEU A 513 -2.81 9.85 27.49
CA LEU A 513 -4.16 10.03 26.95
C LEU A 513 -5.28 9.75 27.97
N THR A 514 -5.02 9.00 29.05
CA THR A 514 -6.06 8.53 30.01
C THR A 514 -5.91 9.02 31.44
N THR A 515 -4.83 9.74 31.80
CA THR A 515 -4.67 10.26 33.17
C THR A 515 -5.66 11.37 33.43
N ASP A 516 -6.48 11.24 34.48
CA ASP A 516 -7.36 12.31 34.92
C ASP A 516 -6.57 13.51 35.45
N TYR A 517 -7.17 14.72 35.40
CA TYR A 517 -6.56 15.98 35.82
C TYR A 517 -6.22 16.06 37.33
N THR A 518 -6.45 15.00 38.09
CA THR A 518 -6.40 14.99 39.55
C THR A 518 -5.24 14.21 40.16
N ASP A 519 -4.34 13.63 39.35
CA ASP A 519 -3.13 12.91 39.84
C ASP A 519 -1.83 13.67 39.61
#